data_e037152bcebe59875c5c3896367a9ba3
#
_entry.id   e037152bcebe59875c5c3896367a9ba3
#
_cell.length_a   1.000
_cell.length_b   1.000
_cell.length_c   1.000
_cell.angle_alpha   90.00
_cell.angle_beta   90.00
_cell.angle_gamma   90.00
#
_symmetry.space_group_name_H-M   'P 1'
#
loop_
_entity.id
_entity.type
_entity.pdbx_description
1 polymer ?
#
loop_
_entity_poly.entity_id
_entity_poly.type
_entity_poly.pdbx_seq_one_letter_code
_entity_poly.pdbx_strand_id
1 'polypeptide(L)'
;MCITMLSLVMSITMLSSVSAKEASIEYQGVWTDYAAKEYDAGDGTKESPYLIKDASELALLAKNVNEKEEKDKYYELISDIDLSGHFWNPIGYVKRKLNFFSGGNYFYGVFEGNNHTIKNLNIIQNNPNDDNYYYGLFAWNSGTIQNLNVINANIDCDGVSYIGGIASVNVGDINQCSFEGSISVSNDAGDIAGIVGRQEDGGTVNHCKNKAQIKATTQDCDYLGGILGFNEDGYIKDCVNEGEIIRNNQIGGIAGENDGFDGHGYIERCINLGNIKGNEIVGGITGENHRTASIINCENIGHITGNEYAGGISGAAGVLEKDKKEIRYCINIGKIECDSYGNAIVGALYAASSGVITAQWVKSGNNWYYVDVEGKMVTGDYEINGVVNHFNANGVWIN
;
A
#
# COMPACT_ATOMS: atom_id res chain seq x y z
N MET A 1 -36.85 14.02 73.33
CA MET A 1 -36.44 12.94 72.43
C MET A 1 -35.98 13.59 71.17
N CYS A 2 -34.69 13.92 71.14
CA CYS A 2 -34.03 14.64 69.99
C CYS A 2 -33.23 13.64 69.19
N ILE A 3 -33.59 13.48 67.94
CA ILE A 3 -32.86 12.65 67.01
C ILE A 3 -31.90 13.59 66.18
N THR A 4 -30.65 13.48 66.46
CA THR A 4 -29.59 14.17 65.71
C THR A 4 -29.31 13.42 64.41
N MET A 5 -29.58 14.05 63.29
CA MET A 5 -29.10 13.58 61.93
C MET A 5 -27.63 13.94 61.78
N LEU A 6 -26.82 12.91 61.58
CA LEU A 6 -25.40 13.05 61.20
C LEU A 6 -25.33 13.14 59.68
N SER A 7 -25.00 14.32 59.14
CA SER A 7 -24.75 14.52 57.72
C SER A 7 -23.31 14.12 57.40
N LEU A 8 -23.14 13.03 56.62
CA LEU A 8 -21.87 12.60 56.09
C LEU A 8 -21.58 13.41 54.81
N VAL A 9 -20.66 14.35 54.89
CA VAL A 9 -20.14 15.08 53.70
C VAL A 9 -19.11 14.20 53.03
N MET A 10 -19.47 13.62 51.90
CA MET A 10 -18.55 12.96 50.99
C MET A 10 -17.80 14.02 50.17
N SER A 11 -16.52 14.24 50.46
CA SER A 11 -15.62 15.04 49.65
C SER A 11 -15.25 14.22 48.41
N ILE A 12 -15.81 14.58 47.24
CA ILE A 12 -15.39 14.07 45.98
C ILE A 12 -14.11 14.86 45.58
N THR A 13 -12.95 14.26 45.77
CA THR A 13 -11.72 14.76 45.17
C THR A 13 -11.76 14.45 43.68
N MET A 14 -12.01 15.47 42.83
CA MET A 14 -11.76 15.39 41.41
C MET A 14 -10.27 15.22 41.21
N LEU A 15 -9.85 14.01 40.82
CA LEU A 15 -8.56 13.85 40.17
C LEU A 15 -8.66 14.51 38.77
N SER A 16 -8.08 15.68 38.65
CA SER A 16 -7.77 16.25 37.34
C SER A 16 -6.74 15.34 36.67
N SER A 17 -7.18 14.58 35.66
CA SER A 17 -6.24 13.92 34.72
C SER A 17 -5.45 15.02 34.02
N VAL A 18 -4.23 15.23 34.45
CA VAL A 18 -3.26 15.97 33.64
C VAL A 18 -2.97 15.09 32.43
N SER A 19 -3.62 15.37 31.31
CA SER A 19 -3.22 14.87 30.00
C SER A 19 -1.80 15.38 29.79
N ALA A 20 -0.83 14.50 29.82
CA ALA A 20 0.50 14.81 29.36
C ALA A 20 0.35 15.21 27.88
N LYS A 21 0.54 16.48 27.58
CA LYS A 21 0.61 16.99 26.23
C LYS A 21 1.83 16.31 25.62
N GLU A 22 1.64 15.37 24.70
CA GLU A 22 2.73 14.82 23.91
C GLU A 22 3.48 16.01 23.32
N ALA A 23 4.78 16.09 23.58
CA ALA A 23 5.60 17.15 23.02
C ALA A 23 5.58 16.97 21.52
N SER A 24 5.09 17.98 20.79
CA SER A 24 5.14 17.96 19.34
C SER A 24 6.61 17.88 18.89
N ILE A 25 6.92 16.88 18.06
CA ILE A 25 8.24 16.78 17.44
C ILE A 25 8.39 18.00 16.53
N GLU A 26 9.42 18.79 16.74
CA GLU A 26 9.76 19.94 15.91
C GLU A 26 10.75 19.49 14.83
N TYR A 27 10.41 19.70 13.55
CA TYR A 27 11.22 19.31 12.40
C TYR A 27 11.89 20.55 11.80
N GLN A 28 13.22 20.50 11.60
CA GLN A 28 14.00 21.62 11.06
C GLN A 28 15.07 21.12 10.07
N GLY A 29 15.08 21.66 8.85
CA GLY A 29 16.03 21.26 7.82
C GLY A 29 15.81 19.81 7.33
N VAL A 30 16.75 19.30 6.60
CA VAL A 30 16.67 17.95 5.98
C VAL A 30 17.82 17.07 6.44
N TRP A 31 17.56 15.77 6.59
CA TRP A 31 18.56 14.82 7.10
C TRP A 31 19.87 14.79 6.28
N THR A 32 19.83 15.04 4.96
CA THR A 32 21.02 15.08 4.12
C THR A 32 22.02 16.18 4.48
N ASP A 33 21.57 17.24 5.18
CA ASP A 33 22.46 18.28 5.71
C ASP A 33 23.23 17.81 6.96
N TYR A 34 22.72 16.77 7.61
CA TYR A 34 23.27 16.16 8.82
C TYR A 34 23.89 14.78 8.57
N ALA A 35 24.10 14.43 7.30
CA ALA A 35 24.69 13.16 6.91
C ALA A 35 26.07 12.96 7.54
N ALA A 36 26.34 11.73 7.98
CA ALA A 36 27.66 11.32 8.43
C ALA A 36 28.71 11.55 7.32
N LYS A 37 29.98 11.61 7.67
CA LYS A 37 31.06 11.77 6.68
C LYS A 37 31.47 10.44 6.05
N GLU A 38 31.33 9.37 6.81
CA GLU A 38 31.68 7.99 6.43
C GLU A 38 30.82 7.01 7.24
N TYR A 39 30.72 5.78 6.80
CA TYR A 39 30.14 4.69 7.57
C TYR A 39 31.18 4.20 8.58
N ASP A 40 30.74 3.83 9.78
CA ASP A 40 31.66 3.33 10.81
C ASP A 40 32.30 1.99 10.42
N ALA A 41 31.64 1.17 9.60
CA ALA A 41 32.14 -0.13 9.18
C ALA A 41 31.58 -0.57 7.81
N GLY A 42 32.32 -1.49 7.18
CA GLY A 42 32.02 -2.04 5.88
C GLY A 42 32.68 -1.27 4.74
N ASP A 43 32.71 -1.89 3.56
CA ASP A 43 33.23 -1.28 2.33
C ASP A 43 32.18 -1.30 1.19
N GLY A 44 30.95 -1.76 1.55
CA GLY A 44 29.81 -1.87 0.65
C GLY A 44 29.88 -3.06 -0.30
N THR A 45 30.76 -4.01 -0.07
CA THR A 45 30.71 -5.31 -0.76
C THR A 45 29.69 -6.24 -0.10
N LYS A 46 29.33 -7.34 -0.77
CA LYS A 46 28.42 -8.35 -0.19
C LYS A 46 29.00 -9.00 1.06
N GLU A 47 30.29 -9.20 1.10
CA GLU A 47 31.02 -9.82 2.22
C GLU A 47 31.28 -8.83 3.37
N SER A 48 31.21 -7.52 3.11
CA SER A 48 31.44 -6.44 4.06
C SER A 48 30.52 -5.24 3.77
N PRO A 49 29.20 -5.39 3.98
CA PRO A 49 28.22 -4.33 3.69
C PRO A 49 28.49 -3.08 4.55
N TYR A 50 28.09 -1.93 4.04
CA TYR A 50 28.07 -0.73 4.88
C TYR A 50 27.05 -0.92 6.01
N LEU A 51 27.51 -0.78 7.25
CA LEU A 51 26.65 -0.90 8.42
C LEU A 51 26.06 0.47 8.78
N ILE A 52 24.74 0.52 8.92
CA ILE A 52 23.97 1.73 9.23
C ILE A 52 23.38 1.59 10.63
N LYS A 53 23.83 2.40 11.55
CA LYS A 53 23.43 2.35 12.97
C LYS A 53 22.52 3.50 13.40
N ASP A 54 22.51 4.61 12.67
CA ASP A 54 21.76 5.80 13.04
C ASP A 54 21.29 6.62 11.82
N ALA A 55 20.50 7.66 12.10
CA ALA A 55 19.90 8.50 11.06
C ALA A 55 20.93 9.26 10.22
N SER A 56 22.10 9.60 10.78
CA SER A 56 23.14 10.32 10.03
C SER A 56 23.83 9.44 8.99
N GLU A 57 23.99 8.15 9.28
CA GLU A 57 24.52 7.17 8.32
C GLU A 57 23.47 6.78 7.26
N LEU A 58 22.18 6.70 7.65
CA LEU A 58 21.12 6.54 6.67
C LEU A 58 21.01 7.77 5.74
N ALA A 59 21.22 8.97 6.28
CA ALA A 59 21.29 10.20 5.49
C ALA A 59 22.52 10.23 4.58
N LEU A 60 23.63 9.60 4.98
CA LEU A 60 24.80 9.45 4.12
C LEU A 60 24.49 8.55 2.90
N LEU A 61 23.75 7.46 3.11
CA LEU A 61 23.27 6.66 1.99
C LEU A 61 22.43 7.50 1.03
N ALA A 62 21.44 8.25 1.54
CA ALA A 62 20.61 9.12 0.71
C ALA A 62 21.45 10.13 -0.08
N LYS A 63 22.40 10.79 0.59
CA LYS A 63 23.30 11.76 -0.03
C LYS A 63 24.19 11.14 -1.10
N ASN A 64 24.79 9.99 -0.82
CA ASN A 64 25.67 9.30 -1.78
C ASN A 64 24.91 8.86 -3.03
N VAL A 65 23.74 8.23 -2.88
CA VAL A 65 22.91 7.82 -4.03
C VAL A 65 22.44 9.06 -4.80
N ASN A 66 22.01 10.12 -4.13
CA ASN A 66 21.46 11.32 -4.79
C ASN A 66 22.54 12.15 -5.53
N GLU A 67 23.79 12.16 -5.05
CA GLU A 67 24.88 12.91 -5.66
C GLU A 67 25.72 12.10 -6.63
N LYS A 68 25.82 10.78 -6.41
CA LYS A 68 26.68 9.86 -7.16
C LYS A 68 25.91 8.63 -7.56
N GLU A 69 26.05 8.18 -8.76
CA GLU A 69 25.48 6.91 -9.19
C GLU A 69 26.27 5.74 -8.55
N GLU A 70 25.88 5.33 -7.33
CA GLU A 70 26.49 4.16 -6.69
C GLU A 70 25.74 2.89 -7.11
N LYS A 71 26.46 1.94 -7.71
CA LYS A 71 25.91 0.64 -8.13
C LYS A 71 26.48 -0.49 -7.29
N ASP A 72 25.72 -1.56 -7.19
CA ASP A 72 26.12 -2.85 -6.59
C ASP A 72 26.67 -2.74 -5.16
N LYS A 73 26.15 -1.81 -4.37
CA LYS A 73 26.52 -1.63 -2.96
C LYS A 73 25.55 -2.37 -2.05
N TYR A 74 26.06 -2.87 -0.93
CA TYR A 74 25.32 -3.55 0.12
C TYR A 74 25.29 -2.72 1.37
N TYR A 75 24.10 -2.57 1.96
CA TYR A 75 23.84 -1.79 3.15
C TYR A 75 23.01 -2.62 4.13
N GLU A 76 23.36 -2.58 5.40
CA GLU A 76 22.65 -3.30 6.46
C GLU A 76 22.32 -2.38 7.64
N LEU A 77 21.07 -2.38 8.08
CA LEU A 77 20.70 -1.81 9.37
C LEU A 77 21.19 -2.73 10.49
N ILE A 78 21.86 -2.15 11.47
CA ILE A 78 22.33 -2.86 12.68
C ILE A 78 21.64 -2.39 13.96
N SER A 79 20.74 -1.42 13.86
CA SER A 79 19.90 -0.90 14.94
C SER A 79 18.63 -0.25 14.39
N ASP A 80 17.67 -0.01 15.27
CA ASP A 80 16.51 0.83 14.95
C ASP A 80 16.95 2.29 14.77
N ILE A 81 16.34 2.97 13.80
CA ILE A 81 16.69 4.35 13.43
C ILE A 81 15.53 5.29 13.73
N ASP A 82 15.81 6.42 14.34
CA ASP A 82 14.86 7.50 14.60
C ASP A 82 15.15 8.69 13.69
N LEU A 83 14.22 9.01 12.79
CA LEU A 83 14.30 10.15 11.87
C LEU A 83 13.63 11.42 12.41
N SER A 84 13.30 11.46 13.71
CA SER A 84 12.75 12.68 14.31
C SER A 84 13.70 13.87 14.20
N GLY A 85 13.13 15.08 14.11
CA GLY A 85 13.87 16.35 14.12
C GLY A 85 14.20 16.95 12.76
N HIS A 86 14.31 16.15 11.69
CA HIS A 86 14.57 16.64 10.33
C HIS A 86 13.66 15.99 9.31
N PHE A 87 13.35 16.73 8.23
CA PHE A 87 12.61 16.17 7.10
C PHE A 87 13.49 15.20 6.32
N TRP A 88 12.83 14.20 5.72
CA TRP A 88 13.52 13.19 4.93
C TRP A 88 13.58 13.57 3.43
N ASN A 89 14.76 13.46 2.84
CA ASN A 89 14.94 13.45 1.40
C ASN A 89 15.01 12.00 0.92
N PRO A 90 14.15 11.58 -0.02
CA PRO A 90 14.16 10.21 -0.51
C PRO A 90 15.52 9.75 -1.03
N ILE A 91 15.83 8.45 -0.84
CA ILE A 91 17.01 7.81 -1.43
C ILE A 91 16.76 7.61 -2.92
N GLY A 92 17.61 8.17 -3.75
CA GLY A 92 17.44 8.26 -5.19
C GLY A 92 16.88 9.63 -5.60
N TYR A 93 17.17 10.02 -6.83
CA TYR A 93 16.73 11.29 -7.39
C TYR A 93 16.40 11.13 -8.85
N VAL A 94 15.23 11.59 -9.27
CA VAL A 94 14.79 11.55 -10.66
C VAL A 94 14.68 12.99 -11.17
N LYS A 95 15.44 13.31 -12.23
CA LYS A 95 15.28 14.57 -12.93
C LYS A 95 14.17 14.48 -13.96
N ARG A 96 13.16 15.33 -13.80
CA ARG A 96 12.15 15.53 -14.84
C ARG A 96 12.50 16.80 -15.64
N LYS A 97 12.61 16.68 -16.93
CA LYS A 97 12.76 17.84 -17.82
C LYS A 97 11.62 17.85 -18.83
N LEU A 98 10.70 18.83 -18.72
CA LEU A 98 9.66 19.13 -19.73
C LEU A 98 8.92 17.87 -20.24
N ASN A 99 8.25 17.12 -19.34
CA ASN A 99 7.47 15.91 -19.68
C ASN A 99 8.24 14.67 -20.14
N PHE A 100 9.56 14.62 -19.99
CA PHE A 100 10.36 13.45 -20.26
C PHE A 100 11.29 13.13 -19.08
N PHE A 101 11.47 11.85 -18.75
CA PHE A 101 12.52 11.41 -17.84
C PHE A 101 13.88 11.77 -18.45
N SER A 102 14.65 12.60 -17.75
CA SER A 102 15.98 13.02 -18.24
C SER A 102 17.14 12.30 -17.55
N GLY A 103 16.86 11.18 -16.88
CA GLY A 103 17.79 10.44 -16.05
C GLY A 103 17.66 10.79 -14.57
N GLY A 104 18.37 10.06 -13.75
CA GLY A 104 18.37 10.22 -12.29
C GLY A 104 19.43 9.34 -11.67
N ASN A 105 19.57 9.45 -10.37
CA ASN A 105 20.38 8.55 -9.56
C ASN A 105 19.44 7.61 -8.82
N TYR A 106 19.43 6.36 -9.20
CA TYR A 106 18.55 5.34 -8.65
C TYR A 106 19.29 4.49 -7.62
N PHE A 107 18.54 3.88 -6.71
CA PHE A 107 19.11 2.89 -5.80
C PHE A 107 19.25 1.55 -6.53
N TYR A 108 20.49 1.12 -6.78
CA TYR A 108 20.81 -0.16 -7.43
C TYR A 108 21.35 -1.21 -6.48
N GLY A 109 21.50 -0.87 -5.20
CA GLY A 109 22.13 -1.73 -4.20
C GLY A 109 21.19 -2.76 -3.59
N VAL A 110 21.69 -3.39 -2.53
CA VAL A 110 20.89 -4.20 -1.61
C VAL A 110 20.80 -3.48 -0.29
N PHE A 111 19.58 -3.21 0.17
CA PHE A 111 19.29 -2.65 1.48
C PHE A 111 18.64 -3.72 2.35
N GLU A 112 19.40 -4.21 3.32
CA GLU A 112 18.96 -5.20 4.29
C GLU A 112 18.57 -4.51 5.59
N GLY A 113 17.27 -4.55 5.90
CA GLY A 113 16.75 -3.95 7.13
C GLY A 113 16.95 -4.81 8.38
N ASN A 114 17.30 -6.09 8.24
CA ASN A 114 17.48 -7.03 9.36
C ASN A 114 16.31 -7.06 10.36
N ASN A 115 15.11 -6.74 9.90
CA ASN A 115 13.89 -6.52 10.69
C ASN A 115 13.97 -5.35 11.68
N HIS A 116 14.98 -4.48 11.57
CA HIS A 116 15.01 -3.23 12.30
C HIS A 116 13.94 -2.26 11.81
N THR A 117 13.71 -1.25 12.63
CA THR A 117 12.66 -0.26 12.42
C THR A 117 13.25 1.12 12.14
N ILE A 118 12.77 1.75 11.07
CA ILE A 118 12.94 3.19 10.83
C ILE A 118 11.65 3.86 11.31
N LYS A 119 11.75 4.80 12.25
CA LYS A 119 10.59 5.51 12.81
C LYS A 119 10.66 7.01 12.59
N ASN A 120 9.48 7.64 12.64
CA ASN A 120 9.32 9.08 12.49
C ASN A 120 9.80 9.64 11.14
N LEU A 121 9.69 8.84 10.08
CA LEU A 121 9.87 9.33 8.72
C LEU A 121 8.88 10.48 8.48
N ASN A 122 9.39 11.68 8.13
CA ASN A 122 8.54 12.83 7.87
C ASN A 122 8.90 13.49 6.55
N ILE A 123 7.97 13.47 5.62
CA ILE A 123 8.06 14.10 4.30
C ILE A 123 6.91 15.07 4.17
N ILE A 124 7.22 16.35 3.96
CA ILE A 124 6.24 17.38 3.67
C ILE A 124 6.65 18.09 2.40
N GLN A 125 5.81 17.98 1.36
CA GLN A 125 5.96 18.72 0.13
C GLN A 125 4.75 19.63 -0.03
N ASN A 126 5.00 20.92 0.07
CA ASN A 126 4.01 21.99 -0.08
C ASN A 126 4.49 23.08 -1.05
N ASN A 127 5.57 22.84 -1.79
CA ASN A 127 6.11 23.76 -2.78
C ASN A 127 5.69 23.35 -4.20
N PRO A 128 4.73 24.03 -4.83
CA PRO A 128 4.26 23.67 -6.18
C PRO A 128 5.33 23.85 -7.27
N ASN A 129 6.47 24.47 -6.94
CA ASN A 129 7.61 24.60 -7.85
C ASN A 129 8.74 23.61 -7.54
N ASP A 130 8.49 22.61 -6.69
CA ASP A 130 9.44 21.53 -6.47
C ASP A 130 9.47 20.64 -7.72
N ASP A 131 10.66 20.46 -8.29
CA ASP A 131 10.87 19.58 -9.45
C ASP A 131 10.90 18.09 -9.07
N ASN A 132 10.80 17.75 -7.77
CA ASN A 132 10.71 16.39 -7.31
C ASN A 132 9.24 15.91 -7.34
N TYR A 133 9.01 14.75 -7.92
CA TYR A 133 7.70 14.11 -8.06
C TYR A 133 7.66 12.73 -7.40
N TYR A 134 8.69 12.35 -6.65
CA TYR A 134 8.89 11.00 -6.13
C TYR A 134 9.16 11.02 -4.64
N TYR A 135 8.18 10.58 -3.83
CA TYR A 135 8.25 10.66 -2.38
C TYR A 135 8.02 9.30 -1.71
N GLY A 136 8.88 9.01 -0.74
CA GLY A 136 8.94 7.80 0.04
C GLY A 136 10.26 7.70 0.78
N LEU A 137 10.55 6.58 1.42
CA LEU A 137 11.89 6.35 1.95
C LEU A 137 12.91 6.31 0.81
N PHE A 138 12.54 5.65 -0.29
CA PHE A 138 13.27 5.64 -1.56
C PHE A 138 12.45 6.35 -2.66
N ALA A 139 13.09 7.16 -3.50
CA ALA A 139 12.46 7.73 -4.69
C ALA A 139 12.35 6.70 -5.81
N TRP A 140 13.42 5.94 -6.05
CA TRP A 140 13.45 4.94 -7.12
C TRP A 140 14.31 3.74 -6.72
N ASN A 141 13.70 2.57 -6.70
CA ASN A 141 14.39 1.31 -6.44
C ASN A 141 14.60 0.52 -7.74
N SER A 142 15.87 0.27 -8.08
CA SER A 142 16.29 -0.66 -9.13
C SER A 142 17.14 -1.82 -8.58
N GLY A 143 17.21 -1.92 -7.24
CA GLY A 143 17.92 -2.95 -6.51
C GLY A 143 17.00 -3.80 -5.66
N THR A 144 17.44 -4.15 -4.46
CA THR A 144 16.66 -4.94 -3.51
C THR A 144 16.51 -4.21 -2.18
N ILE A 145 15.28 -4.10 -1.68
CA ILE A 145 14.96 -3.60 -0.34
C ILE A 145 14.26 -4.71 0.42
N GLN A 146 14.79 -5.12 1.57
CA GLN A 146 14.19 -6.23 2.26
C GLN A 146 14.28 -6.16 3.79
N ASN A 147 13.36 -6.89 4.46
CA ASN A 147 13.33 -7.07 5.92
C ASN A 147 13.30 -5.75 6.70
N LEU A 148 12.49 -4.77 6.24
CA LEU A 148 12.45 -3.42 6.77
C LEU A 148 11.08 -3.07 7.35
N ASN A 149 11.07 -2.45 8.55
CA ASN A 149 9.86 -1.88 9.12
C ASN A 149 9.97 -0.35 9.15
N VAL A 150 8.94 0.34 8.67
CA VAL A 150 8.80 1.80 8.81
C VAL A 150 7.55 2.08 9.62
N ILE A 151 7.68 2.82 10.73
CA ILE A 151 6.56 3.13 11.62
C ILE A 151 6.48 4.59 11.99
N ASN A 152 5.30 5.02 12.42
CA ASN A 152 5.02 6.41 12.79
C ASN A 152 5.47 7.40 11.71
N ALA A 153 5.24 7.04 10.45
CA ALA A 153 5.60 7.86 9.30
C ALA A 153 4.50 8.89 9.00
N ASN A 154 4.91 10.03 8.48
CA ASN A 154 4.03 11.05 7.95
C ASN A 154 4.52 11.50 6.58
N ILE A 155 3.71 11.28 5.55
CA ILE A 155 3.95 11.78 4.19
C ILE A 155 2.76 12.68 3.82
N ASP A 156 3.04 13.97 3.64
CA ASP A 156 2.02 14.98 3.30
C ASP A 156 2.48 15.77 2.08
N CYS A 157 1.82 15.54 0.94
CA CYS A 157 2.26 16.04 -0.35
C CYS A 157 1.12 16.71 -1.12
N ASP A 158 1.46 17.80 -1.84
CA ASP A 158 0.55 18.58 -2.66
C ASP A 158 1.03 18.60 -4.11
N GLY A 159 0.20 18.14 -5.05
CA GLY A 159 0.48 18.18 -6.47
C GLY A 159 1.60 17.26 -6.95
N VAL A 160 1.67 16.03 -6.45
CA VAL A 160 2.77 15.10 -6.68
C VAL A 160 2.32 13.83 -7.39
N SER A 161 3.17 13.29 -8.25
CA SER A 161 2.79 12.20 -9.13
C SER A 161 2.92 10.81 -8.51
N TYR A 162 4.00 10.52 -7.74
CA TYR A 162 4.26 9.16 -7.24
C TYR A 162 4.63 9.14 -5.77
N ILE A 163 3.89 8.38 -4.96
CA ILE A 163 4.12 8.29 -3.50
C ILE A 163 4.02 6.85 -3.04
N GLY A 164 5.09 6.35 -2.45
CA GLY A 164 5.11 5.06 -1.77
C GLY A 164 5.82 5.14 -0.44
N GLY A 165 5.28 4.54 0.61
CA GLY A 165 5.90 4.59 1.93
C GLY A 165 7.32 4.03 1.95
N ILE A 166 7.57 2.96 1.22
CA ILE A 166 8.91 2.36 1.04
C ILE A 166 9.58 2.92 -0.21
N ALA A 167 8.97 2.82 -1.37
CA ALA A 167 9.53 3.34 -2.61
C ALA A 167 8.47 4.04 -3.45
N SER A 168 8.82 5.18 -4.03
CA SER A 168 7.94 5.87 -4.97
C SER A 168 7.78 5.08 -6.26
N VAL A 169 8.90 4.66 -6.87
CA VAL A 169 8.92 3.77 -8.03
C VAL A 169 9.78 2.54 -7.75
N ASN A 170 9.31 1.38 -8.22
CA ASN A 170 10.01 0.11 -8.08
C ASN A 170 10.12 -0.62 -9.41
N VAL A 171 11.35 -0.87 -9.86
CA VAL A 171 11.70 -1.77 -10.98
C VAL A 171 12.58 -2.95 -10.52
N GLY A 172 12.87 -3.01 -9.22
CA GLY A 172 13.63 -4.08 -8.54
C GLY A 172 12.76 -4.92 -7.62
N ASP A 173 13.34 -5.37 -6.52
CA ASP A 173 12.68 -6.24 -5.56
C ASP A 173 12.42 -5.54 -4.23
N ILE A 174 11.18 -5.67 -3.70
CA ILE A 174 10.83 -5.25 -2.34
C ILE A 174 10.22 -6.44 -1.61
N ASN A 175 10.90 -6.90 -0.55
CA ASN A 175 10.55 -8.13 0.13
C ASN A 175 10.43 -7.94 1.64
N GLN A 176 9.38 -8.50 2.27
CA GLN A 176 9.23 -8.55 3.72
C GLN A 176 9.34 -7.16 4.38
N CYS A 177 8.76 -6.13 3.75
CA CYS A 177 8.73 -4.77 4.26
C CYS A 177 7.36 -4.41 4.82
N SER A 178 7.35 -3.56 5.85
CA SER A 178 6.10 -3.00 6.39
C SER A 178 6.15 -1.49 6.50
N PHE A 179 4.98 -0.85 6.31
CA PHE A 179 4.83 0.59 6.45
C PHE A 179 3.59 0.92 7.30
N GLU A 180 3.78 1.75 8.31
CA GLU A 180 2.75 2.21 9.24
C GLU A 180 2.85 3.72 9.46
N GLY A 181 1.73 4.43 9.34
CA GLY A 181 1.68 5.88 9.50
C GLY A 181 0.52 6.51 8.75
N SER A 182 0.76 7.67 8.17
CA SER A 182 -0.21 8.39 7.36
C SER A 182 0.40 8.86 6.03
N ILE A 183 -0.37 8.74 4.97
CA ILE A 183 -0.10 9.35 3.67
C ILE A 183 -1.30 10.23 3.33
N SER A 184 -1.06 11.54 3.23
CA SER A 184 -2.06 12.54 2.85
C SER A 184 -1.64 13.22 1.55
N VAL A 185 -2.54 13.27 0.60
CA VAL A 185 -2.26 13.87 -0.70
C VAL A 185 -3.37 14.81 -1.14
N SER A 186 -3.01 15.84 -1.90
CA SER A 186 -3.93 16.78 -2.53
C SER A 186 -3.48 17.11 -3.95
N ASN A 187 -4.39 17.60 -4.77
CA ASN A 187 -4.18 18.15 -6.11
C ASN A 187 -3.32 17.28 -7.05
N ASP A 188 -3.93 16.69 -8.06
CA ASP A 188 -3.28 15.96 -9.18
C ASP A 188 -2.21 14.93 -8.77
N ALA A 189 -2.33 14.34 -7.59
CA ALA A 189 -1.43 13.27 -7.18
C ALA A 189 -1.74 12.00 -8.00
N GLY A 190 -0.69 11.36 -8.52
CA GLY A 190 -0.81 10.18 -9.38
C GLY A 190 -0.86 8.86 -8.58
N ASP A 191 0.18 8.06 -8.68
CA ASP A 191 0.20 6.69 -8.14
C ASP A 191 0.63 6.67 -6.67
N ILE A 192 -0.28 6.29 -5.76
CA ILE A 192 -0.09 6.44 -4.32
C ILE A 192 -0.37 5.13 -3.61
N ALA A 193 0.56 4.71 -2.74
CA ALA A 193 0.33 3.54 -1.89
C ALA A 193 1.18 3.51 -0.62
N GLY A 194 0.83 2.58 0.28
CA GLY A 194 1.56 2.36 1.52
C GLY A 194 2.95 1.75 1.32
N ILE A 195 3.18 0.97 0.26
CA ILE A 195 4.48 0.35 -0.01
C ILE A 195 5.14 0.98 -1.24
N VAL A 196 4.51 0.92 -2.41
CA VAL A 196 5.09 1.42 -3.66
C VAL A 196 4.07 2.26 -4.42
N GLY A 197 4.44 3.47 -4.85
CA GLY A 197 3.59 4.30 -5.70
C GLY A 197 3.36 3.64 -7.05
N ARG A 198 4.44 3.42 -7.83
CA ARG A 198 4.39 2.83 -9.16
C ARG A 198 5.39 1.69 -9.32
N GLN A 199 4.98 0.63 -9.95
CA GLN A 199 5.83 -0.50 -10.31
C GLN A 199 5.91 -0.64 -11.82
N GLU A 200 7.12 -0.82 -12.34
CA GLU A 200 7.43 -0.91 -13.78
C GLU A 200 8.39 -2.07 -14.05
N ASP A 201 8.52 -2.43 -15.32
CA ASP A 201 9.58 -3.32 -15.85
C ASP A 201 9.73 -4.68 -15.13
N GLY A 202 8.63 -5.28 -14.69
CA GLY A 202 8.64 -6.58 -14.03
C GLY A 202 9.14 -6.56 -12.58
N GLY A 203 9.17 -5.41 -11.91
CA GLY A 203 9.50 -5.29 -10.50
C GLY A 203 8.66 -6.20 -9.60
N THR A 204 9.14 -6.53 -8.41
CA THR A 204 8.42 -7.42 -7.49
C THR A 204 8.16 -6.80 -6.12
N VAL A 205 6.97 -7.07 -5.56
CA VAL A 205 6.62 -6.72 -4.18
C VAL A 205 6.07 -7.96 -3.49
N ASN A 206 6.84 -8.53 -2.55
CA ASN A 206 6.52 -9.79 -1.92
C ASN A 206 6.47 -9.69 -0.40
N HIS A 207 5.49 -10.37 0.24
CA HIS A 207 5.37 -10.48 1.70
C HIS A 207 5.37 -9.12 2.42
N CYS A 208 4.86 -8.09 1.76
CA CYS A 208 4.82 -6.73 2.31
C CYS A 208 3.49 -6.43 3.00
N LYS A 209 3.54 -5.52 3.97
CA LYS A 209 2.37 -5.15 4.75
C LYS A 209 2.21 -3.65 4.84
N ASN A 210 1.03 -3.15 4.45
CA ASN A 210 0.62 -1.78 4.72
C ASN A 210 -0.30 -1.70 5.94
N LYS A 211 -0.02 -0.76 6.83
CA LYS A 211 -0.88 -0.39 7.97
C LYS A 211 -1.17 1.12 7.99
N ALA A 212 -0.67 1.85 7.02
CA ALA A 212 -0.89 3.29 6.97
C ALA A 212 -2.32 3.63 6.53
N GLN A 213 -2.85 4.71 7.09
CA GLN A 213 -4.00 5.37 6.51
C GLN A 213 -3.57 6.18 5.30
N ILE A 214 -4.22 5.94 4.15
CA ILE A 214 -3.97 6.67 2.90
C ILE A 214 -5.19 7.52 2.58
N LYS A 215 -4.99 8.82 2.41
CA LYS A 215 -6.07 9.77 2.20
C LYS A 215 -5.75 10.75 1.09
N ALA A 216 -6.56 10.74 0.03
CA ALA A 216 -6.62 11.84 -0.92
C ALA A 216 -7.64 12.89 -0.43
N THR A 217 -7.27 14.17 -0.46
CA THR A 217 -8.14 15.27 0.00
C THR A 217 -8.95 15.89 -1.14
N THR A 218 -8.51 15.71 -2.38
CA THR A 218 -9.17 16.13 -3.62
C THR A 218 -9.60 14.93 -4.46
N GLN A 219 -10.39 15.15 -5.50
CA GLN A 219 -10.86 14.08 -6.41
C GLN A 219 -9.92 13.83 -7.61
N ASP A 220 -8.91 14.69 -7.77
CA ASP A 220 -8.02 14.70 -8.94
C ASP A 220 -6.77 13.81 -8.76
N CYS A 221 -6.85 12.83 -7.86
CA CYS A 221 -5.78 11.83 -7.70
C CYS A 221 -6.12 10.58 -8.53
N ASP A 222 -5.13 9.95 -9.19
CA ASP A 222 -5.40 8.87 -10.14
C ASP A 222 -5.56 7.50 -9.46
N TYR A 223 -4.51 6.90 -8.91
CA TYR A 223 -4.53 5.51 -8.44
C TYR A 223 -4.12 5.38 -6.98
N LEU A 224 -5.03 4.92 -6.13
CA LEU A 224 -4.74 4.63 -4.73
C LEU A 224 -4.77 3.13 -4.44
N GLY A 225 -3.70 2.62 -3.85
CA GLY A 225 -3.63 1.24 -3.40
C GLY A 225 -3.03 1.08 -2.01
N GLY A 226 -3.38 0.00 -1.31
CA GLY A 226 -2.77 -0.29 -0.01
C GLY A 226 -1.30 -0.69 -0.14
N ILE A 227 -0.98 -1.48 -1.15
CA ILE A 227 0.37 -1.97 -1.43
C ILE A 227 0.99 -1.23 -2.61
N LEU A 228 0.24 -1.02 -3.69
CA LEU A 228 0.71 -0.41 -4.92
C LEU A 228 -0.32 0.56 -5.49
N GLY A 229 0.11 1.75 -5.93
CA GLY A 229 -0.76 2.69 -6.67
C GLY A 229 -1.06 2.14 -8.06
N PHE A 230 -0.03 2.01 -8.88
CA PHE A 230 -0.13 1.49 -10.25
C PHE A 230 0.88 0.36 -10.50
N ASN A 231 0.38 -0.79 -10.90
CA ASN A 231 1.18 -1.96 -11.29
C ASN A 231 1.26 -2.07 -12.81
N GLU A 232 2.36 -1.66 -13.40
CA GLU A 232 2.66 -1.84 -14.81
C GLU A 232 3.59 -3.05 -14.99
N ASP A 233 3.02 -4.17 -15.42
CA ASP A 233 3.73 -5.42 -15.71
C ASP A 233 4.56 -6.03 -14.57
N GLY A 234 4.21 -5.76 -13.31
CA GLY A 234 4.93 -6.28 -12.16
C GLY A 234 4.20 -7.39 -11.40
N TYR A 235 4.86 -7.89 -10.35
CA TYR A 235 4.37 -8.98 -9.51
C TYR A 235 4.14 -8.53 -8.08
N ILE A 236 2.90 -8.69 -7.57
CA ILE A 236 2.53 -8.46 -6.18
C ILE A 236 2.10 -9.80 -5.58
N LYS A 237 2.77 -10.24 -4.51
CA LYS A 237 2.54 -11.57 -3.98
C LYS A 237 2.59 -11.61 -2.46
N ASP A 238 1.69 -12.40 -1.85
CA ASP A 238 1.66 -12.65 -0.41
C ASP A 238 1.62 -11.35 0.44
N CYS A 239 1.01 -10.28 -0.08
CA CYS A 239 0.96 -8.99 0.57
C CYS A 239 -0.36 -8.78 1.32
N VAL A 240 -0.32 -7.96 2.38
CA VAL A 240 -1.49 -7.66 3.22
C VAL A 240 -1.67 -6.17 3.38
N ASN A 241 -2.87 -5.68 3.07
CA ASN A 241 -3.28 -4.33 3.44
C ASN A 241 -4.15 -4.38 4.69
N GLU A 242 -3.72 -3.73 5.76
CA GLU A 242 -4.48 -3.47 7.00
C GLU A 242 -4.91 -2.00 7.11
N GLY A 243 -4.34 -1.13 6.26
CA GLY A 243 -4.59 0.31 6.28
C GLY A 243 -5.91 0.70 5.63
N GLU A 244 -6.51 1.77 6.13
CA GLU A 244 -7.70 2.36 5.55
C GLU A 244 -7.35 3.26 4.36
N ILE A 245 -8.13 3.19 3.27
CA ILE A 245 -7.92 4.03 2.08
C ILE A 245 -9.18 4.85 1.83
N ILE A 246 -9.01 6.18 1.75
CA ILE A 246 -10.13 7.11 1.72
C ILE A 246 -10.00 8.10 0.56
N ARG A 247 -11.08 8.24 -0.21
CA ARG A 247 -11.33 9.20 -1.29
C ARG A 247 -10.38 9.09 -2.48
N ASN A 248 -10.89 8.58 -3.55
CA ASN A 248 -10.37 8.76 -4.91
C ASN A 248 -11.34 8.22 -5.95
N ASN A 249 -11.00 8.41 -7.22
CA ASN A 249 -11.76 7.87 -8.32
C ASN A 249 -11.46 6.39 -8.55
N GLN A 250 -10.19 6.00 -8.44
CA GLN A 250 -9.76 4.61 -8.69
C GLN A 250 -8.97 4.07 -7.50
N ILE A 251 -9.59 3.15 -6.73
CA ILE A 251 -9.05 2.66 -5.47
C ILE A 251 -9.09 1.14 -5.41
N GLY A 252 -7.98 0.54 -4.98
CA GLY A 252 -7.92 -0.87 -4.61
C GLY A 252 -7.27 -1.12 -3.26
N GLY A 253 -7.69 -2.16 -2.58
CA GLY A 253 -7.10 -2.54 -1.29
C GLY A 253 -5.65 -3.00 -1.41
N ILE A 254 -5.27 -3.55 -2.56
CA ILE A 254 -3.89 -3.95 -2.87
C ILE A 254 -3.32 -3.01 -3.92
N ALA A 255 -3.96 -2.83 -5.08
CA ALA A 255 -3.49 -1.94 -6.12
C ALA A 255 -4.60 -1.02 -6.61
N GLY A 256 -4.30 0.26 -6.86
CA GLY A 256 -5.22 1.19 -7.52
C GLY A 256 -5.57 0.70 -8.92
N GLU A 257 -4.55 0.41 -9.73
CA GLU A 257 -4.67 -0.28 -11.01
C GLU A 257 -3.67 -1.42 -11.15
N ASN A 258 -4.09 -2.50 -11.77
CA ASN A 258 -3.25 -3.63 -12.17
C ASN A 258 -3.30 -3.75 -13.69
N ASP A 259 -2.22 -3.36 -14.38
CA ASP A 259 -2.12 -3.34 -15.83
C ASP A 259 -1.11 -4.37 -16.34
N GLY A 260 -1.54 -5.18 -17.28
CA GLY A 260 -0.69 -6.18 -17.93
C GLY A 260 -0.34 -5.77 -19.36
N PHE A 261 0.36 -4.65 -19.54
CA PHE A 261 0.69 -4.11 -20.86
C PHE A 261 1.48 -5.11 -21.71
N ASP A 262 2.54 -5.67 -21.15
CA ASP A 262 3.40 -6.68 -21.79
C ASP A 262 3.06 -8.13 -21.34
N GLY A 263 1.93 -8.32 -20.68
CA GLY A 263 1.42 -9.64 -20.30
C GLY A 263 1.81 -10.10 -18.90
N HIS A 264 2.22 -9.21 -18.00
CA HIS A 264 2.79 -9.57 -16.70
C HIS A 264 2.09 -9.01 -15.48
N GLY A 265 1.11 -8.17 -15.49
CA GLY A 265 0.44 -7.63 -14.29
C GLY A 265 -0.18 -8.73 -13.38
N TYR A 266 0.54 -9.18 -12.33
CA TYR A 266 0.08 -10.26 -11.46
C TYR A 266 -0.12 -9.82 -10.01
N ILE A 267 -1.30 -10.15 -9.44
CA ILE A 267 -1.57 -10.06 -8.01
C ILE A 267 -1.96 -11.45 -7.51
N GLU A 268 -1.17 -12.04 -6.63
CA GLU A 268 -1.35 -13.41 -6.17
C GLU A 268 -1.30 -13.54 -4.65
N ARG A 269 -2.26 -14.24 -4.06
CA ARG A 269 -2.34 -14.55 -2.62
C ARG A 269 -2.27 -13.31 -1.71
N CYS A 270 -2.86 -12.20 -2.16
CA CYS A 270 -2.92 -10.97 -1.39
C CYS A 270 -4.24 -10.86 -0.63
N ILE A 271 -4.20 -10.20 0.53
CA ILE A 271 -5.35 -10.04 1.41
C ILE A 271 -5.56 -8.57 1.72
N ASN A 272 -6.78 -8.09 1.50
CA ASN A 272 -7.21 -6.79 2.00
C ASN A 272 -8.06 -6.94 3.26
N LEU A 273 -7.59 -6.37 4.37
CA LEU A 273 -8.29 -6.27 5.64
C LEU A 273 -8.79 -4.84 5.90
N GLY A 274 -8.17 -3.84 5.22
CA GLY A 274 -8.48 -2.43 5.40
C GLY A 274 -9.81 -2.03 4.76
N ASN A 275 -10.48 -1.06 5.36
CA ASN A 275 -11.68 -0.48 4.77
C ASN A 275 -11.32 0.46 3.62
N ILE A 276 -12.13 0.42 2.58
CA ILE A 276 -11.93 1.24 1.38
C ILE A 276 -13.16 2.10 1.14
N LYS A 277 -12.93 3.40 1.00
CA LYS A 277 -13.97 4.36 0.71
C LYS A 277 -13.58 5.23 -0.47
N GLY A 278 -14.16 4.97 -1.63
CA GLY A 278 -13.89 5.65 -2.88
C GLY A 278 -15.09 6.31 -3.50
N ASN A 279 -14.90 6.80 -4.73
CA ASN A 279 -15.91 7.51 -5.50
C ASN A 279 -16.36 6.70 -6.71
N GLU A 280 -15.53 6.54 -7.73
CA GLU A 280 -15.96 5.98 -9.02
C GLU A 280 -15.71 4.47 -9.13
N ILE A 281 -14.46 4.03 -9.06
CA ILE A 281 -14.06 2.65 -9.29
C ILE A 281 -13.35 2.12 -8.05
N VAL A 282 -14.04 1.30 -7.27
CA VAL A 282 -13.59 0.85 -5.96
C VAL A 282 -13.55 -0.66 -5.89
N GLY A 283 -12.40 -1.24 -5.61
CA GLY A 283 -12.26 -2.69 -5.50
C GLY A 283 -11.55 -3.14 -4.22
N GLY A 284 -11.91 -4.31 -3.74
CA GLY A 284 -11.31 -4.88 -2.54
C GLY A 284 -9.85 -5.28 -2.72
N ILE A 285 -9.46 -5.66 -3.93
CA ILE A 285 -8.09 -5.96 -4.32
C ILE A 285 -7.57 -4.89 -5.29
N THR A 286 -8.27 -4.65 -6.41
CA THR A 286 -7.86 -3.61 -7.37
C THR A 286 -9.02 -2.66 -7.64
N GLY A 287 -8.73 -1.36 -7.83
CA GLY A 287 -9.67 -0.45 -8.46
C GLY A 287 -9.99 -0.96 -9.86
N GLU A 288 -9.01 -1.02 -10.73
CA GLU A 288 -9.15 -1.59 -12.07
C GLU A 288 -8.15 -2.71 -12.35
N ASN A 289 -8.61 -3.78 -13.03
CA ASN A 289 -7.77 -4.83 -13.57
C ASN A 289 -7.80 -4.72 -15.09
N HIS A 290 -6.69 -4.30 -15.70
CA HIS A 290 -6.66 -3.88 -17.10
C HIS A 290 -5.81 -4.80 -17.99
N ARG A 291 -6.10 -4.83 -19.30
CA ARG A 291 -5.39 -5.63 -20.33
C ARG A 291 -5.25 -7.11 -19.97
N THR A 292 -4.04 -7.64 -19.91
CA THR A 292 -3.78 -9.07 -19.64
C THR A 292 -3.46 -9.37 -18.18
N ALA A 293 -3.69 -8.42 -17.28
CA ALA A 293 -3.41 -8.56 -15.86
C ALA A 293 -4.26 -9.63 -15.17
N SER A 294 -3.71 -10.28 -14.15
CA SER A 294 -4.35 -11.37 -13.43
C SER A 294 -4.40 -11.16 -11.93
N ILE A 295 -5.50 -11.57 -11.30
CA ILE A 295 -5.71 -11.59 -9.85
C ILE A 295 -6.05 -13.01 -9.43
N ILE A 296 -5.22 -13.64 -8.62
CA ILE A 296 -5.31 -15.06 -8.34
C ILE A 296 -5.21 -15.33 -6.84
N ASN A 297 -6.11 -16.16 -6.28
CA ASN A 297 -6.08 -16.57 -4.88
C ASN A 297 -6.09 -15.39 -3.88
N CYS A 298 -6.74 -14.28 -4.21
CA CYS A 298 -6.81 -13.10 -3.37
C CYS A 298 -8.09 -13.05 -2.54
N GLU A 299 -8.04 -12.39 -1.39
CA GLU A 299 -9.15 -12.30 -0.46
C GLU A 299 -9.41 -10.85 -0.03
N ASN A 300 -10.67 -10.40 -0.13
CA ASN A 300 -11.09 -9.15 0.49
C ASN A 300 -11.97 -9.44 1.70
N ILE A 301 -11.57 -8.87 2.84
CA ILE A 301 -12.31 -8.91 4.11
C ILE A 301 -12.79 -7.51 4.49
N GLY A 302 -12.08 -6.48 4.02
CA GLY A 302 -12.39 -5.09 4.31
C GLY A 302 -13.74 -4.64 3.75
N HIS A 303 -14.34 -3.67 4.40
CA HIS A 303 -15.58 -3.04 3.96
C HIS A 303 -15.29 -2.09 2.80
N ILE A 304 -16.09 -2.18 1.73
CA ILE A 304 -15.98 -1.36 0.53
C ILE A 304 -17.17 -0.41 0.46
N THR A 305 -16.90 0.87 0.28
CA THR A 305 -17.91 1.89 0.00
C THR A 305 -17.55 2.62 -1.29
N GLY A 306 -18.44 2.62 -2.26
CA GLY A 306 -18.28 3.30 -3.56
C GLY A 306 -19.55 4.01 -4.00
N ASN A 307 -19.45 4.98 -4.92
CA ASN A 307 -20.63 5.66 -5.46
C ASN A 307 -21.07 5.08 -6.80
N GLU A 308 -20.13 4.76 -7.70
CA GLU A 308 -20.51 4.27 -9.04
C GLU A 308 -20.29 2.76 -9.21
N TYR A 309 -19.06 2.29 -9.13
CA TYR A 309 -18.70 0.89 -9.35
C TYR A 309 -17.92 0.35 -8.15
N ALA A 310 -18.48 -0.60 -7.43
CA ALA A 310 -17.82 -1.26 -6.32
C ALA A 310 -17.78 -2.78 -6.53
N GLY A 311 -16.57 -3.33 -6.55
CA GLY A 311 -16.33 -4.76 -6.66
C GLY A 311 -15.62 -5.35 -5.46
N GLY A 312 -16.03 -6.51 -5.00
CA GLY A 312 -15.38 -7.20 -3.88
C GLY A 312 -13.92 -7.55 -4.15
N ILE A 313 -13.56 -7.74 -5.41
CA ILE A 313 -12.18 -8.00 -5.86
C ILE A 313 -11.71 -6.85 -6.76
N SER A 314 -12.42 -6.54 -7.83
CA SER A 314 -12.06 -5.44 -8.74
C SER A 314 -13.26 -4.50 -8.93
N GLY A 315 -13.03 -3.19 -8.79
CA GLY A 315 -14.06 -2.18 -9.08
C GLY A 315 -14.47 -2.21 -10.53
N ALA A 316 -13.51 -2.33 -11.44
CA ALA A 316 -13.73 -2.54 -12.86
C ALA A 316 -12.73 -3.51 -13.46
N ALA A 317 -13.13 -4.16 -14.54
CA ALA A 317 -12.24 -4.99 -15.35
C ALA A 317 -12.47 -4.69 -16.82
N GLY A 318 -11.41 -4.26 -17.50
CA GLY A 318 -11.44 -3.94 -18.94
C GLY A 318 -10.84 -5.04 -19.79
N VAL A 319 -11.36 -5.30 -21.00
CA VAL A 319 -10.81 -6.27 -21.94
C VAL A 319 -10.46 -5.57 -23.24
N LEU A 320 -9.17 -5.55 -23.59
CA LEU A 320 -8.75 -5.09 -24.89
C LEU A 320 -8.36 -6.24 -25.84
N GLU A 321 -8.06 -7.45 -25.32
CA GLU A 321 -7.64 -8.58 -26.15
C GLU A 321 -8.25 -9.93 -25.73
N LYS A 322 -8.30 -10.85 -26.68
CA LYS A 322 -8.98 -12.14 -26.64
C LYS A 322 -8.38 -13.17 -25.68
N ASP A 323 -7.22 -12.91 -25.14
CA ASP A 323 -6.42 -13.90 -24.41
C ASP A 323 -5.99 -13.40 -23.02
N LYS A 324 -6.53 -14.04 -21.96
CA LYS A 324 -5.88 -14.29 -20.68
C LYS A 324 -6.03 -13.31 -19.52
N LYS A 325 -7.12 -12.63 -19.36
CA LYS A 325 -7.43 -12.06 -18.04
C LYS A 325 -8.00 -13.12 -17.14
N GLU A 326 -7.46 -13.23 -15.95
CA GLU A 326 -7.98 -14.17 -14.98
C GLU A 326 -8.16 -13.52 -13.61
N ILE A 327 -9.43 -13.33 -13.21
CA ILE A 327 -9.76 -13.20 -11.79
C ILE A 327 -10.25 -14.58 -11.38
N ARG A 328 -9.41 -15.33 -10.67
CA ARG A 328 -9.76 -16.71 -10.29
C ARG A 328 -9.34 -17.05 -8.87
N TYR A 329 -10.11 -17.93 -8.25
CA TYR A 329 -9.90 -18.39 -6.88
C TYR A 329 -9.87 -17.24 -5.85
N CYS A 330 -10.53 -16.11 -6.19
CA CYS A 330 -10.65 -14.95 -5.34
C CYS A 330 -11.97 -14.97 -4.57
N ILE A 331 -11.95 -14.45 -3.35
CA ILE A 331 -13.13 -14.39 -2.51
C ILE A 331 -13.31 -13.01 -1.89
N ASN A 332 -14.55 -12.54 -1.88
CA ASN A 332 -14.94 -11.39 -1.08
C ASN A 332 -15.88 -11.84 0.03
N ILE A 333 -15.49 -11.57 1.28
CA ILE A 333 -16.34 -11.72 2.46
C ILE A 333 -16.63 -10.38 3.13
N GLY A 334 -16.00 -9.31 2.65
CA GLY A 334 -16.28 -7.95 3.07
C GLY A 334 -17.63 -7.44 2.59
N LYS A 335 -18.22 -6.54 3.36
CA LYS A 335 -19.46 -5.86 2.96
C LYS A 335 -19.17 -4.87 1.84
N ILE A 336 -20.07 -4.79 0.86
CA ILE A 336 -20.03 -3.79 -0.21
C ILE A 336 -21.24 -2.88 -0.07
N GLU A 337 -21.00 -1.57 -0.04
CA GLU A 337 -22.00 -0.52 -0.12
C GLU A 337 -21.71 0.32 -1.38
N CYS A 338 -22.67 0.36 -2.31
CA CYS A 338 -22.52 1.10 -3.56
C CYS A 338 -23.85 1.73 -3.96
N ASP A 339 -23.79 3.00 -4.40
CA ASP A 339 -24.99 3.74 -4.79
C ASP A 339 -25.53 3.29 -6.16
N SER A 340 -24.66 2.87 -7.08
CA SER A 340 -25.05 2.52 -8.44
C SER A 340 -24.84 1.05 -8.78
N TYR A 341 -23.57 0.57 -8.86
CA TYR A 341 -23.26 -0.78 -9.31
C TYR A 341 -22.31 -1.48 -8.32
N GLY A 342 -22.86 -2.30 -7.44
CA GLY A 342 -22.11 -3.13 -6.49
C GLY A 342 -22.17 -4.62 -6.87
N ASN A 343 -21.02 -5.32 -6.88
CA ASN A 343 -20.95 -6.75 -7.18
C ASN A 343 -19.90 -7.44 -6.30
N ALA A 344 -20.15 -8.70 -5.96
CA ALA A 344 -19.26 -9.46 -5.08
C ALA A 344 -17.83 -9.64 -5.61
N ILE A 345 -17.63 -9.67 -6.93
CA ILE A 345 -16.31 -9.83 -7.54
C ILE A 345 -15.90 -8.60 -8.37
N VAL A 346 -16.68 -8.24 -9.40
CA VAL A 346 -16.33 -7.10 -10.28
C VAL A 346 -17.50 -6.14 -10.36
N GLY A 347 -17.27 -4.85 -10.06
CA GLY A 347 -18.30 -3.81 -10.09
C GLY A 347 -18.75 -3.47 -11.52
N ALA A 348 -17.81 -3.30 -12.44
CA ALA A 348 -18.09 -3.00 -13.85
C ALA A 348 -17.26 -3.85 -14.81
N LEU A 349 -17.87 -4.27 -15.91
CA LEU A 349 -17.20 -4.92 -17.05
C LEU A 349 -17.28 -3.99 -18.26
N TYR A 350 -16.14 -3.52 -18.76
CA TYR A 350 -16.10 -2.63 -19.93
C TYR A 350 -16.29 -3.31 -21.28
N ALA A 351 -16.21 -4.65 -21.33
CA ALA A 351 -16.57 -5.42 -22.52
C ALA A 351 -17.07 -6.80 -22.12
N ALA A 352 -18.04 -7.34 -22.90
CA ALA A 352 -18.49 -8.70 -22.76
C ALA A 352 -17.34 -9.66 -23.08
N SER A 353 -16.65 -10.16 -22.07
CA SER A 353 -15.61 -11.15 -22.22
C SER A 353 -16.03 -12.48 -21.63
N SER A 354 -15.97 -13.49 -22.43
CA SER A 354 -16.13 -14.88 -22.09
C SER A 354 -14.92 -15.38 -21.29
N GLY A 355 -14.68 -14.95 -20.07
CA GLY A 355 -13.52 -15.48 -19.37
C GLY A 355 -13.28 -14.96 -17.95
N VAL A 356 -14.09 -14.02 -17.49
CA VAL A 356 -13.74 -13.32 -16.24
C VAL A 356 -14.20 -14.07 -15.00
N ILE A 357 -15.28 -14.81 -15.03
CA ILE A 357 -15.78 -15.52 -13.85
C ILE A 357 -16.38 -16.85 -14.29
N THR A 358 -15.76 -17.94 -13.91
CA THR A 358 -16.36 -19.26 -13.96
C THR A 358 -16.82 -19.62 -12.55
N ALA A 359 -18.01 -20.20 -12.45
CA ALA A 359 -18.47 -20.79 -11.20
C ALA A 359 -17.41 -21.75 -10.63
N GLN A 360 -16.98 -21.54 -9.39
CA GLN A 360 -15.83 -22.27 -8.84
C GLN A 360 -15.85 -22.39 -7.32
N TRP A 361 -15.21 -23.47 -6.83
CA TRP A 361 -14.91 -23.62 -5.43
C TRP A 361 -13.68 -22.80 -5.05
N VAL A 362 -13.77 -22.06 -3.94
CA VAL A 362 -12.70 -21.24 -3.39
C VAL A 362 -12.41 -21.67 -1.96
N LYS A 363 -11.14 -21.85 -1.61
CA LYS A 363 -10.72 -22.18 -0.26
C LYS A 363 -10.05 -20.95 0.38
N SER A 364 -10.58 -20.52 1.53
CA SER A 364 -9.96 -19.48 2.37
C SER A 364 -9.76 -20.02 3.78
N GLY A 365 -8.53 -20.07 4.22
CA GLY A 365 -8.16 -20.73 5.49
C GLY A 365 -8.61 -22.18 5.54
N ASN A 366 -9.42 -22.53 6.53
CA ASN A 366 -10.03 -23.86 6.67
C ASN A 366 -11.41 -23.99 6.03
N ASN A 367 -11.94 -22.90 5.45
CA ASN A 367 -13.29 -22.84 4.94
C ASN A 367 -13.31 -22.97 3.41
N TRP A 368 -14.41 -23.57 2.90
CA TRP A 368 -14.73 -23.63 1.49
C TRP A 368 -15.94 -22.76 1.18
N TYR A 369 -15.89 -22.10 0.04
CA TYR A 369 -16.92 -21.23 -0.51
C TYR A 369 -17.18 -21.63 -1.97
N TYR A 370 -18.31 -21.22 -2.51
CA TYR A 370 -18.59 -21.35 -3.93
C TYR A 370 -19.02 -20.01 -4.51
N VAL A 371 -18.43 -19.66 -5.63
CA VAL A 371 -18.78 -18.46 -6.39
C VAL A 371 -19.51 -18.90 -7.64
N ASP A 372 -20.67 -18.35 -7.91
CA ASP A 372 -21.49 -18.71 -9.07
C ASP A 372 -20.99 -18.08 -10.38
N VAL A 373 -21.69 -18.34 -11.48
CA VAL A 373 -21.34 -17.82 -12.81
C VAL A 373 -21.42 -16.29 -12.92
N GLU A 374 -22.10 -15.64 -11.97
CA GLU A 374 -22.22 -14.19 -11.88
C GLU A 374 -21.14 -13.59 -10.97
N GLY A 375 -20.24 -14.42 -10.44
CA GLY A 375 -19.21 -14.00 -9.49
C GLY A 375 -19.69 -13.75 -8.07
N LYS A 376 -20.89 -14.24 -7.75
CA LYS A 376 -21.51 -14.05 -6.45
C LYS A 376 -21.24 -15.23 -5.54
N MET A 377 -20.82 -14.97 -4.32
CA MET A 377 -20.69 -15.99 -3.28
C MET A 377 -22.07 -16.54 -2.92
N VAL A 378 -22.24 -17.85 -2.99
CA VAL A 378 -23.50 -18.50 -2.68
C VAL A 378 -23.70 -18.68 -1.19
N THR A 379 -24.96 -18.63 -0.75
CA THR A 379 -25.39 -18.86 0.63
C THR A 379 -26.64 -19.73 0.63
N GLY A 380 -26.90 -20.45 1.72
CA GLY A 380 -28.05 -21.35 1.80
C GLY A 380 -27.85 -22.61 0.95
N ASP A 381 -28.93 -23.16 0.42
CA ASP A 381 -28.89 -24.37 -0.42
C ASP A 381 -28.64 -23.99 -1.89
N TYR A 382 -27.58 -24.54 -2.48
CA TYR A 382 -27.19 -24.24 -3.84
C TYR A 382 -26.78 -25.52 -4.61
N GLU A 383 -27.36 -25.72 -5.79
CA GLU A 383 -27.09 -26.88 -6.63
C GLU A 383 -25.84 -26.70 -7.48
N ILE A 384 -24.85 -27.56 -7.28
CA ILE A 384 -23.58 -27.57 -8.02
C ILE A 384 -23.44 -28.95 -8.69
N ASN A 385 -23.42 -28.96 -10.02
CA ASN A 385 -23.30 -30.20 -10.81
C ASN A 385 -24.33 -31.27 -10.44
N GLY A 386 -25.57 -30.87 -10.15
CA GLY A 386 -26.66 -31.78 -9.79
C GLY A 386 -26.66 -32.25 -8.33
N VAL A 387 -25.81 -31.69 -7.49
CA VAL A 387 -25.73 -31.96 -6.05
C VAL A 387 -26.07 -30.70 -5.27
N VAL A 388 -27.02 -30.78 -4.35
CA VAL A 388 -27.33 -29.68 -3.44
C VAL A 388 -26.25 -29.60 -2.37
N ASN A 389 -25.60 -28.44 -2.28
CA ASN A 389 -24.63 -28.12 -1.28
C ASN A 389 -25.18 -27.08 -0.31
N HIS A 390 -24.76 -27.13 0.94
CA HIS A 390 -25.27 -26.25 1.99
C HIS A 390 -24.19 -25.25 2.39
N PHE A 391 -24.56 -23.95 2.41
CA PHE A 391 -23.68 -22.86 2.82
C PHE A 391 -24.34 -22.06 3.94
N ASN A 392 -23.57 -21.64 4.94
CA ASN A 392 -24.10 -20.77 5.97
C ASN A 392 -24.33 -19.34 5.46
N ALA A 393 -24.84 -18.46 6.32
CA ALA A 393 -25.10 -17.05 5.96
C ALA A 393 -23.85 -16.26 5.55
N ASN A 394 -22.67 -16.74 5.91
CA ASN A 394 -21.38 -16.16 5.51
C ASN A 394 -20.76 -16.87 4.30
N GLY A 395 -21.52 -17.69 3.60
CA GLY A 395 -21.08 -18.42 2.41
C GLY A 395 -20.16 -19.59 2.67
N VAL A 396 -19.89 -19.97 3.92
CA VAL A 396 -19.03 -21.12 4.23
C VAL A 396 -19.79 -22.42 3.95
N TRP A 397 -19.18 -23.29 3.20
CA TRP A 397 -19.70 -24.63 2.96
C TRP A 397 -19.70 -25.46 4.26
N ILE A 398 -20.85 -26.03 4.57
CA ILE A 398 -21.10 -26.71 5.86
C ILE A 398 -21.49 -28.18 5.70
N ASN A 399 -21.32 -28.72 4.52
CA ASN A 399 -21.71 -30.11 4.20
C ASN A 399 -20.59 -31.11 4.46
#